data_bf8e430893602516bf0fad4f75de124e
#
_entry.id   bf8e430893602516bf0fad4f75de124e
#
_cell.length_a   1.000
_cell.length_b   1.000
_cell.length_c   1.000
_cell.angle_alpha   90.00
_cell.angle_beta   90.00
_cell.angle_gamma   90.00
#
_symmetry.space_group_name_H-M   'P 1'
#
loop_
_entity.id
_entity.type
_entity.pdbx_description
1 polymer ?
#
loop_
_entity_poly.entity_id
_entity_poly.type
_entity_poly.pdbx_seq_one_letter_code
_entity_poly.pdbx_strand_id
1 'polypeptide(L)'
;MISILLAMLLLFSLKQTDPNQKYLDYLSTSLVDHNGIRMEIKWSQIDGDRTWRQVGLIELLGNKRFFLDTDQQSIKIDSNLIVTYYKTEDGKLIYDTLIEGSYDIFDFLSGDFSGFTITNSTANRESIQLDYHMDAFNIRGKIWIKQKLYEPIKFTFGNNPERPEQYIEVDITSYVPLYNGSLFNSFNPDAGEVIDLRE
;
A
#
# COMPACT_ATOMS: atom_id res chain seq x y z
N MET A 1 -8.98 -27.54 -43.57
CA MET A 1 -8.77 -28.04 -42.19
C MET A 1 -7.86 -27.18 -41.34
N ILE A 2 -6.99 -26.35 -41.89
CA ILE A 2 -6.07 -25.47 -41.14
C ILE A 2 -6.77 -24.26 -40.50
N SER A 3 -7.89 -23.79 -41.11
CA SER A 3 -8.60 -22.58 -40.63
C SER A 3 -9.34 -22.78 -39.28
N ILE A 4 -9.78 -23.99 -38.97
CA ILE A 4 -10.54 -24.28 -37.74
C ILE A 4 -9.63 -24.40 -36.53
N LEU A 5 -8.39 -24.90 -36.74
CA LEU A 5 -7.39 -24.99 -35.69
C LEU A 5 -6.87 -23.62 -35.24
N LEU A 6 -6.75 -22.66 -36.18
CA LEU A 6 -6.32 -21.29 -35.88
C LEU A 6 -7.43 -20.51 -35.12
N ALA A 7 -8.70 -20.74 -35.41
CA ALA A 7 -9.83 -20.17 -34.69
C ALA A 7 -9.94 -20.72 -33.26
N MET A 8 -9.64 -22.00 -33.04
CA MET A 8 -9.58 -22.59 -31.68
C MET A 8 -8.41 -22.04 -30.86
N LEU A 9 -7.25 -21.83 -31.47
CA LEU A 9 -6.09 -21.23 -30.77
C LEU A 9 -6.33 -19.76 -30.35
N LEU A 10 -7.11 -19.00 -31.12
CA LEU A 10 -7.50 -17.64 -30.78
C LEU A 10 -8.54 -17.57 -29.64
N LEU A 11 -9.35 -18.62 -29.45
CA LEU A 11 -10.31 -18.70 -28.35
C LEU A 11 -9.65 -19.07 -26.99
N PHE A 12 -8.47 -19.70 -27.00
CA PHE A 12 -7.74 -20.02 -25.77
C PHE A 12 -6.84 -18.89 -25.25
N SER A 13 -6.66 -17.82 -26.00
CA SER A 13 -5.83 -16.67 -25.56
C SER A 13 -6.63 -15.48 -25.00
N LEU A 14 -7.93 -15.61 -24.84
CA LEU A 14 -8.69 -14.72 -23.96
C LEU A 14 -8.32 -15.11 -22.52
N LYS A 15 -7.26 -14.49 -21.99
CA LYS A 15 -7.05 -14.43 -20.54
C LYS A 15 -8.38 -14.00 -19.95
N GLN A 16 -9.03 -14.90 -19.25
CA GLN A 16 -10.24 -14.61 -18.51
C GLN A 16 -9.80 -13.62 -17.43
N THR A 17 -9.94 -12.32 -17.71
CA THR A 17 -9.62 -11.27 -16.76
C THR A 17 -10.53 -11.53 -15.56
N ASP A 18 -9.96 -11.72 -14.40
CA ASP A 18 -10.71 -11.88 -13.17
C ASP A 18 -11.70 -10.69 -13.07
N PRO A 19 -13.01 -10.95 -12.98
CA PRO A 19 -14.00 -9.88 -12.93
C PRO A 19 -13.79 -8.92 -11.75
N ASN A 20 -12.99 -9.31 -10.76
CA ASN A 20 -12.62 -8.52 -9.61
C ASN A 20 -11.38 -7.66 -9.85
N GLN A 21 -10.55 -7.97 -10.86
CA GLN A 21 -9.34 -7.19 -11.19
C GLN A 21 -9.67 -5.72 -11.43
N LYS A 22 -10.82 -5.43 -12.05
CA LYS A 22 -11.29 -4.05 -12.28
C LYS A 22 -11.32 -3.19 -11.02
N TYR A 23 -11.56 -3.78 -9.84
CA TYR A 23 -11.59 -3.02 -8.58
C TYR A 23 -10.19 -2.62 -8.14
N LEU A 24 -9.18 -3.46 -8.37
CA LEU A 24 -7.78 -3.10 -8.15
C LEU A 24 -7.33 -2.02 -9.13
N ASP A 25 -7.75 -2.10 -10.40
CA ASP A 25 -7.44 -1.08 -11.41
C ASP A 25 -8.05 0.28 -11.03
N TYR A 26 -9.29 0.29 -10.53
CA TYR A 26 -9.94 1.51 -10.04
C TYR A 26 -9.25 2.06 -8.77
N LEU A 27 -8.89 1.20 -7.83
CA LEU A 27 -8.15 1.59 -6.64
C LEU A 27 -6.76 2.14 -7.01
N SER A 28 -6.04 1.47 -7.90
CA SER A 28 -4.77 1.95 -8.44
C SER A 28 -4.93 3.35 -9.03
N THR A 29 -5.93 3.54 -9.91
CA THR A 29 -6.23 4.85 -10.49
C THR A 29 -6.51 5.90 -9.41
N SER A 30 -7.28 5.56 -8.36
CA SER A 30 -7.56 6.51 -7.28
C SER A 30 -6.32 6.90 -6.46
N LEU A 31 -5.31 6.03 -6.40
CA LEU A 31 -4.06 6.29 -5.67
C LEU A 31 -3.01 7.02 -6.51
N VAL A 32 -3.05 6.89 -7.84
CA VAL A 32 -2.00 7.38 -8.74
C VAL A 32 -2.45 8.58 -9.58
N ASP A 33 -3.75 8.70 -9.88
CA ASP A 33 -4.30 9.66 -10.87
C ASP A 33 -4.35 11.12 -10.38
N HIS A 34 -3.82 11.41 -9.20
CA HIS A 34 -3.75 12.74 -8.63
C HIS A 34 -2.29 13.21 -8.53
N ASN A 35 -2.05 14.53 -8.57
CA ASN A 35 -0.72 15.12 -8.34
C ASN A 35 -0.16 14.84 -6.93
N GLY A 36 -0.84 14.02 -6.17
CA GLY A 36 -0.53 13.54 -4.86
C GLY A 36 -1.78 13.31 -4.02
N ILE A 37 -1.66 12.46 -3.03
CA ILE A 37 -2.73 12.10 -2.10
C ILE A 37 -2.19 12.25 -0.69
N ARG A 38 -3.03 12.79 0.19
CA ARG A 38 -2.79 12.79 1.63
C ARG A 38 -3.86 11.95 2.31
N MET A 39 -3.42 11.03 3.16
CA MET A 39 -4.29 10.18 3.98
C MET A 39 -3.94 10.32 5.45
N GLU A 40 -4.95 10.41 6.30
CA GLU A 40 -4.79 10.17 7.73
C GLU A 40 -5.15 8.72 8.02
N ILE A 41 -4.31 8.03 8.77
CA ILE A 41 -4.46 6.61 9.06
C ILE A 41 -4.49 6.34 10.57
N LYS A 42 -5.21 5.28 10.92
CA LYS A 42 -5.06 4.59 12.20
C LYS A 42 -4.52 3.21 11.91
N TRP A 43 -3.33 2.95 12.42
CA TRP A 43 -2.68 1.66 12.32
C TRP A 43 -2.88 0.88 13.61
N SER A 44 -3.30 -0.38 13.49
CA SER A 44 -3.44 -1.31 14.61
C SER A 44 -2.70 -2.61 14.28
N GLN A 45 -1.79 -3.01 15.14
CA GLN A 45 -1.20 -4.35 15.10
C GLN A 45 -1.90 -5.20 16.16
N ILE A 46 -2.51 -6.29 15.71
CA ILE A 46 -3.28 -7.22 16.54
C ILE A 46 -2.47 -8.52 16.68
N ASP A 47 -2.35 -9.01 17.92
CA ASP A 47 -1.71 -10.28 18.27
C ASP A 47 -2.52 -10.92 19.41
N GLY A 48 -3.52 -11.73 19.05
CA GLY A 48 -4.50 -12.26 19.99
C GLY A 48 -5.23 -11.13 20.73
N ASP A 49 -5.11 -11.12 22.05
CA ASP A 49 -5.75 -10.11 22.92
C ASP A 49 -4.96 -8.79 23.00
N ARG A 50 -3.76 -8.73 22.43
CA ARG A 50 -2.93 -7.54 22.45
C ARG A 50 -3.15 -6.70 21.20
N THR A 51 -3.27 -5.40 21.40
CA THR A 51 -3.41 -4.44 20.31
C THR A 51 -2.54 -3.23 20.55
N TRP A 52 -1.64 -2.94 19.61
CA TRP A 52 -0.87 -1.69 19.56
C TRP A 52 -1.51 -0.79 18.51
N ARG A 53 -1.64 0.49 18.84
CA ARG A 53 -2.28 1.48 17.98
C ARG A 53 -1.38 2.69 17.79
N GLN A 54 -1.37 3.19 16.56
CA GLN A 54 -0.73 4.44 16.19
C GLN A 54 -1.65 5.21 15.24
N VAL A 55 -1.47 6.50 15.21
CA VAL A 55 -2.03 7.37 14.18
C VAL A 55 -0.90 7.87 13.29
N GLY A 56 -1.20 8.14 12.05
CA GLY A 56 -0.20 8.63 11.11
C GLY A 56 -0.82 9.40 9.97
N LEU A 57 0.05 10.03 9.23
CA LEU A 57 -0.26 10.76 8.02
C LEU A 57 0.62 10.22 6.90
N ILE A 58 0.01 9.96 5.75
CA ILE A 58 0.69 9.48 4.54
C ILE A 58 0.52 10.52 3.44
N GLU A 59 1.59 10.85 2.74
CA GLU A 59 1.58 11.53 1.44
C GLU A 59 2.11 10.58 0.37
N LEU A 60 1.31 10.34 -0.68
CA LEU A 60 1.69 9.60 -1.89
C LEU A 60 1.79 10.60 -3.03
N LEU A 61 2.96 10.73 -3.65
CA LEU A 61 3.19 11.75 -4.68
C LEU A 61 3.47 11.14 -6.07
N GLY A 62 3.18 9.83 -6.22
CA GLY A 62 3.53 9.08 -7.43
C GLY A 62 5.03 8.85 -7.59
N ASN A 63 5.43 8.05 -8.60
CA ASN A 63 6.83 7.81 -8.96
C ASN A 63 7.74 7.44 -7.78
N LYS A 64 7.29 6.55 -6.90
CA LYS A 64 8.02 6.13 -5.68
C LYS A 64 8.37 7.29 -4.75
N ARG A 65 7.50 8.30 -4.67
CA ARG A 65 7.62 9.40 -3.71
C ARG A 65 6.55 9.25 -2.64
N PHE A 66 7.00 8.92 -1.46
CA PHE A 66 6.17 8.57 -0.31
C PHE A 66 6.66 9.27 0.94
N PHE A 67 5.74 9.68 1.79
CA PHE A 67 6.04 10.18 3.12
C PHE A 67 5.05 9.60 4.13
N LEU A 68 5.56 9.05 5.22
CA LEU A 68 4.78 8.61 6.38
C LEU A 68 5.26 9.39 7.60
N ASP A 69 4.33 9.93 8.35
CA ASP A 69 4.58 10.56 9.64
C ASP A 69 3.72 9.93 10.72
N THR A 70 4.34 9.47 11.80
CA THR A 70 3.69 8.92 13.01
C THR A 70 4.28 9.59 14.25
N ASP A 71 3.73 9.29 15.41
CA ASP A 71 4.28 9.81 16.68
C ASP A 71 5.71 9.33 16.97
N GLN A 72 6.09 8.17 16.43
CA GLN A 72 7.38 7.53 16.73
C GLN A 72 8.44 7.75 15.67
N GLN A 73 8.01 7.88 14.40
CA GLN A 73 8.95 7.98 13.27
C GLN A 73 8.32 8.68 12.08
N SER A 74 9.20 9.23 11.24
CA SER A 74 8.86 9.68 9.89
C SER A 74 9.69 8.90 8.89
N ILE A 75 9.07 8.47 7.77
CA ILE A 75 9.73 7.78 6.67
C ILE A 75 9.49 8.56 5.39
N LYS A 76 10.56 8.92 4.71
CA LYS A 76 10.53 9.52 3.38
C LYS A 76 11.17 8.58 2.39
N ILE A 77 10.48 8.31 1.28
CA ILE A 77 11.04 7.60 0.13
C ILE A 77 11.03 8.56 -1.05
N ASP A 78 12.16 8.71 -1.69
CA ASP A 78 12.33 9.50 -2.91
C ASP A 78 13.10 8.67 -3.93
N SER A 79 12.38 8.09 -4.88
CA SER A 79 12.90 7.15 -5.86
C SER A 79 13.44 5.86 -5.20
N ASN A 80 14.74 5.74 -5.02
CA ASN A 80 15.39 4.60 -4.35
C ASN A 80 15.96 4.94 -2.97
N LEU A 81 15.91 6.20 -2.55
CA LEU A 81 16.41 6.62 -1.24
C LEU A 81 15.31 6.49 -0.19
N ILE A 82 15.62 5.79 0.89
CA ILE A 82 14.82 5.74 2.11
C ILE A 82 15.50 6.61 3.16
N VAL A 83 14.73 7.49 3.77
CA VAL A 83 15.17 8.28 4.92
C VAL A 83 14.20 8.03 6.07
N THR A 84 14.68 7.37 7.13
CA THR A 84 13.90 7.11 8.33
C THR A 84 14.40 7.99 9.47
N TYR A 85 13.49 8.76 10.05
CA TYR A 85 13.76 9.55 11.25
C TYR A 85 12.98 9.00 12.43
N TYR A 86 13.69 8.52 13.45
CA TYR A 86 13.11 8.10 14.72
C TYR A 86 13.03 9.29 15.66
N LYS A 87 11.83 9.57 16.17
CA LYS A 87 11.52 10.70 17.08
C LYS A 87 11.86 10.34 18.53
N THR A 88 13.11 9.88 18.77
CA THR A 88 13.65 9.68 20.11
C THR A 88 14.12 11.00 20.70
N GLU A 89 14.55 11.00 21.99
CA GLU A 89 14.97 12.23 22.68
C GLU A 89 16.08 12.99 21.92
N ASP A 90 17.08 12.25 21.39
CA ASP A 90 18.18 12.84 20.64
C ASP A 90 17.91 12.88 19.11
N GLY A 91 16.85 12.24 18.65
CA GLY A 91 16.57 12.07 17.23
C GLY A 91 17.59 11.20 16.50
N LYS A 92 17.13 10.23 15.70
CA LYS A 92 18.02 9.34 14.94
C LYS A 92 17.59 9.30 13.49
N LEU A 93 18.51 9.62 12.58
CA LEU A 93 18.27 9.65 11.13
C LEU A 93 19.04 8.52 10.46
N ILE A 94 18.33 7.71 9.65
CA ILE A 94 18.93 6.60 8.91
C ILE A 94 18.66 6.83 7.42
N TYR A 95 19.74 6.77 6.64
CA TYR A 95 19.68 6.72 5.17
C TYR A 95 19.88 5.28 4.71
N ASP A 96 19.03 4.81 3.81
CA ASP A 96 19.08 3.47 3.23
C ASP A 96 18.68 3.52 1.76
N THR A 97 18.83 2.42 1.05
CA THR A 97 18.47 2.32 -0.37
C THR A 97 17.46 1.21 -0.59
N LEU A 98 16.40 1.49 -1.35
CA LEU A 98 15.48 0.46 -1.81
C LEU A 98 16.20 -0.52 -2.74
N ILE A 99 16.04 -1.82 -2.46
CA ILE A 99 16.59 -2.87 -3.32
C ILE A 99 15.73 -2.96 -4.58
N GLU A 100 16.37 -2.74 -5.74
CA GLU A 100 15.67 -2.83 -7.03
C GLU A 100 15.10 -4.24 -7.25
N GLY A 101 13.87 -4.30 -7.75
CA GLY A 101 13.18 -5.54 -8.12
C GLY A 101 12.51 -6.29 -6.97
N SER A 102 12.56 -5.81 -5.74
CA SER A 102 11.73 -6.32 -4.66
C SER A 102 10.38 -5.59 -4.66
N TYR A 103 9.29 -6.36 -4.67
CA TYR A 103 7.95 -5.84 -4.40
C TYR A 103 7.83 -5.60 -2.89
N ASP A 104 7.45 -4.41 -2.47
CA ASP A 104 7.34 -4.04 -1.07
C ASP A 104 6.00 -3.36 -0.70
N ILE A 105 5.84 -2.99 0.55
CA ILE A 105 4.63 -2.30 1.03
C ILE A 105 4.42 -0.96 0.33
N PHE A 106 5.47 -0.32 -0.16
CA PHE A 106 5.40 0.96 -0.83
C PHE A 106 4.91 0.83 -2.26
N ASP A 107 5.19 -0.29 -2.95
CA ASP A 107 4.58 -0.60 -4.25
C ASP A 107 3.07 -0.70 -4.08
N PHE A 108 2.61 -1.42 -3.06
CA PHE A 108 1.20 -1.49 -2.68
C PHE A 108 0.58 -0.12 -2.41
N LEU A 109 1.21 0.69 -1.55
CA LEU A 109 0.71 2.02 -1.21
C LEU A 109 0.77 3.00 -2.39
N SER A 110 1.67 2.76 -3.35
CA SER A 110 1.74 3.53 -4.60
C SER A 110 0.76 3.08 -5.68
N GLY A 111 -0.08 2.09 -5.38
CA GLY A 111 -1.11 1.58 -6.29
C GLY A 111 -0.63 0.49 -7.25
N ASP A 112 0.55 -0.08 -7.05
CA ASP A 112 0.96 -1.28 -7.75
C ASP A 112 0.37 -2.52 -7.07
N PHE A 113 -0.65 -3.09 -7.67
CA PHE A 113 -1.31 -4.32 -7.22
C PHE A 113 -0.94 -5.53 -8.08
N SER A 114 0.15 -5.49 -8.82
CA SER A 114 0.55 -6.58 -9.74
C SER A 114 0.82 -7.91 -9.03
N GLY A 115 1.22 -7.85 -7.76
CA GLY A 115 1.42 -9.03 -6.90
C GLY A 115 0.16 -9.56 -6.21
N PHE A 116 -1.02 -8.96 -6.44
CA PHE A 116 -2.26 -9.33 -5.75
C PHE A 116 -3.11 -10.28 -6.59
N THR A 117 -3.59 -11.33 -5.94
CA THR A 117 -4.65 -12.20 -6.46
C THR A 117 -5.91 -11.99 -5.63
N ILE A 118 -7.00 -11.53 -6.24
CA ILE A 118 -8.29 -11.41 -5.54
C ILE A 118 -8.94 -12.77 -5.46
N THR A 119 -9.19 -13.23 -4.25
CA THR A 119 -9.79 -14.53 -3.97
C THR A 119 -11.30 -14.47 -3.79
N ASN A 120 -11.83 -13.30 -3.38
CA ASN A 120 -13.25 -13.07 -3.21
C ASN A 120 -13.57 -11.58 -3.25
N SER A 121 -14.82 -11.23 -3.59
CA SER A 121 -15.32 -9.87 -3.48
C SER A 121 -16.74 -9.83 -2.96
N THR A 122 -17.03 -8.88 -2.08
CA THR A 122 -18.37 -8.64 -1.55
C THR A 122 -18.68 -7.15 -1.60
N ALA A 123 -19.80 -6.79 -2.19
CA ALA A 123 -20.22 -5.40 -2.31
C ALA A 123 -21.49 -5.15 -1.47
N ASN A 124 -21.54 -4.01 -0.81
CA ASN A 124 -22.73 -3.45 -0.17
C ASN A 124 -23.02 -2.05 -0.72
N ARG A 125 -23.96 -1.30 -0.15
CA ARG A 125 -24.34 0.03 -0.65
C ARG A 125 -23.24 1.08 -0.54
N GLU A 126 -22.28 0.91 0.36
CA GLU A 126 -21.28 1.92 0.73
C GLU A 126 -19.88 1.52 0.30
N SER A 127 -19.58 0.22 0.34
CA SER A 127 -18.22 -0.29 0.13
C SER A 127 -18.19 -1.58 -0.66
N ILE A 128 -17.01 -1.86 -1.22
CA ILE A 128 -16.63 -3.14 -1.81
C ILE A 128 -15.48 -3.67 -0.94
N GLN A 129 -15.63 -4.90 -0.46
CA GLN A 129 -14.57 -5.64 0.20
C GLN A 129 -13.95 -6.59 -0.81
N LEU A 130 -12.64 -6.60 -0.90
CA LEU A 130 -11.83 -7.51 -1.70
C LEU A 130 -10.98 -8.34 -0.75
N ASP A 131 -11.11 -9.66 -0.81
CA ASP A 131 -10.19 -10.57 -0.13
C ASP A 131 -9.05 -10.88 -1.09
N TYR A 132 -7.80 -10.76 -0.64
CA TYR A 132 -6.64 -10.92 -1.50
C TYR A 132 -5.59 -11.87 -0.91
N HIS A 133 -4.73 -12.35 -1.79
CA HIS A 133 -3.50 -13.08 -1.48
C HIS A 133 -2.33 -12.48 -2.28
N MET A 134 -1.18 -12.37 -1.62
CA MET A 134 0.11 -12.00 -2.22
C MET A 134 1.05 -13.20 -2.09
N ASP A 135 1.27 -13.91 -3.18
CA ASP A 135 2.06 -15.15 -3.18
C ASP A 135 3.52 -14.90 -2.77
N ALA A 136 4.12 -13.81 -3.23
CA ALA A 136 5.52 -13.47 -2.98
C ALA A 136 5.88 -13.38 -1.49
N PHE A 137 4.93 -12.96 -0.64
CA PHE A 137 5.12 -12.78 0.79
C PHE A 137 4.27 -13.73 1.64
N ASN A 138 3.47 -14.60 1.01
CA ASN A 138 2.45 -15.41 1.68
C ASN A 138 1.54 -14.58 2.61
N ILE A 139 1.20 -13.36 2.17
CA ILE A 139 0.33 -12.44 2.89
C ILE A 139 -1.10 -12.61 2.38
N ARG A 140 -2.05 -12.62 3.30
CA ARG A 140 -3.48 -12.57 3.02
C ARG A 140 -4.08 -11.37 3.72
N GLY A 141 -5.14 -10.83 3.13
CA GLY A 141 -5.81 -9.70 3.74
C GLY A 141 -7.07 -9.30 3.02
N LYS A 142 -7.52 -8.12 3.40
CA LYS A 142 -8.75 -7.54 2.85
C LYS A 142 -8.52 -6.06 2.56
N ILE A 143 -9.14 -5.59 1.49
CA ILE A 143 -9.19 -4.18 1.12
C ILE A 143 -10.65 -3.77 1.10
N TRP A 144 -10.98 -2.66 1.73
CA TRP A 144 -12.29 -2.01 1.61
C TRP A 144 -12.12 -0.71 0.86
N ILE A 145 -12.95 -0.54 -0.17
CA ILE A 145 -12.98 0.67 -0.99
C ILE A 145 -14.41 1.23 -1.05
N LYS A 146 -14.54 2.54 -1.22
CA LYS A 146 -15.83 3.19 -1.44
C LYS A 146 -16.44 2.74 -2.77
N GLN A 147 -17.73 2.39 -2.79
CA GLN A 147 -18.36 1.79 -3.97
C GLN A 147 -18.40 2.70 -5.21
N LYS A 148 -18.44 4.02 -5.04
CA LYS A 148 -18.55 4.95 -6.16
C LYS A 148 -17.25 5.65 -6.51
N LEU A 149 -16.41 5.91 -5.52
CA LEU A 149 -15.20 6.69 -5.66
C LEU A 149 -13.95 5.81 -5.75
N TYR A 150 -14.09 4.54 -5.37
CA TYR A 150 -13.00 3.56 -5.29
C TYR A 150 -11.83 4.00 -4.40
N GLU A 151 -12.06 5.02 -3.55
CA GLU A 151 -11.10 5.46 -2.55
C GLU A 151 -10.94 4.39 -1.47
N PRO A 152 -9.73 4.15 -0.98
CA PRO A 152 -9.51 3.18 0.07
C PRO A 152 -10.14 3.64 1.39
N ILE A 153 -10.71 2.70 2.13
CA ILE A 153 -11.30 2.90 3.46
C ILE A 153 -10.44 2.21 4.51
N LYS A 154 -10.00 0.98 4.20
CA LYS A 154 -9.35 0.10 5.16
C LYS A 154 -8.55 -0.98 4.46
N PHE A 155 -7.45 -1.36 5.06
CA PHE A 155 -6.65 -2.54 4.69
C PHE A 155 -6.44 -3.43 5.91
N THR A 156 -6.42 -4.75 5.69
CA THR A 156 -5.89 -5.69 6.66
C THR A 156 -4.89 -6.60 5.97
N PHE A 157 -3.86 -7.00 6.67
CA PHE A 157 -2.89 -7.97 6.17
C PHE A 157 -2.26 -8.76 7.31
N GLY A 158 -2.10 -10.05 7.06
CA GLY A 158 -1.44 -10.98 7.98
C GLY A 158 -0.66 -12.01 7.17
N ASN A 159 0.47 -12.40 7.69
CA ASN A 159 1.40 -13.28 6.99
C ASN A 159 1.42 -14.72 7.54
N ASN A 160 0.59 -15.03 8.50
CA ASN A 160 0.58 -16.37 9.10
C ASN A 160 -0.82 -17.01 9.08
N PRO A 161 -1.09 -17.95 8.13
CA PRO A 161 -2.37 -18.66 8.09
C PRO A 161 -2.65 -19.51 9.34
N GLU A 162 -1.59 -19.90 10.08
CA GLU A 162 -1.70 -20.71 11.30
C GLU A 162 -2.02 -19.84 12.53
N ARG A 163 -1.86 -18.51 12.40
CA ARG A 163 -2.16 -17.53 13.42
C ARG A 163 -3.05 -16.42 12.87
N PRO A 164 -4.30 -16.71 12.56
CA PRO A 164 -5.22 -15.75 11.95
C PRO A 164 -5.54 -14.56 12.88
N GLU A 165 -5.23 -14.68 14.16
CA GLU A 165 -5.34 -13.62 15.16
C GLU A 165 -4.17 -12.60 15.11
N GLN A 166 -3.14 -12.86 14.29
CA GLN A 166 -2.02 -11.95 14.07
C GLN A 166 -2.16 -11.25 12.73
N TYR A 167 -2.55 -9.99 12.77
CA TYR A 167 -2.69 -9.18 11.55
C TYR A 167 -2.49 -7.70 11.84
N ILE A 168 -2.29 -6.95 10.78
CA ILE A 168 -2.25 -5.50 10.80
C ILE A 168 -3.53 -4.98 10.17
N GLU A 169 -4.06 -3.93 10.76
CA GLU A 169 -5.22 -3.20 10.30
C GLU A 169 -4.86 -1.73 10.12
N VAL A 170 -5.19 -1.17 8.96
CA VAL A 170 -4.99 0.23 8.64
C VAL A 170 -6.34 0.82 8.23
N ASP A 171 -6.93 1.63 9.08
CA ASP A 171 -8.11 2.42 8.76
C ASP A 171 -7.69 3.77 8.18
N ILE A 172 -8.29 4.16 7.05
CA ILE A 172 -8.10 5.46 6.44
C ILE A 172 -9.21 6.37 6.92
N THR A 173 -8.86 7.34 7.76
CA THR A 173 -9.83 8.24 8.40
C THR A 173 -10.06 9.51 7.59
N SER A 174 -9.10 9.88 6.73
CA SER A 174 -9.19 11.01 5.81
C SER A 174 -8.48 10.65 4.51
N TYR A 175 -9.06 11.05 3.38
CA TYR A 175 -8.49 10.89 2.04
C TYR A 175 -8.67 12.20 1.28
N VAL A 176 -7.59 12.89 0.97
CA VAL A 176 -7.60 14.21 0.36
C VAL A 176 -6.60 14.27 -0.79
N PRO A 177 -7.01 14.73 -1.98
CA PRO A 177 -6.08 15.05 -3.05
C PRO A 177 -5.08 16.13 -2.61
N LEU A 178 -3.81 15.95 -2.91
CA LEU A 178 -2.72 16.83 -2.53
C LEU A 178 -1.96 17.29 -3.78
N TYR A 179 -1.73 18.60 -3.90
CA TYR A 179 -1.10 19.18 -5.10
C TYR A 179 0.40 19.39 -4.99
N ASN A 180 1.01 19.37 -3.82
CA ASN A 180 2.39 19.79 -3.68
C ASN A 180 3.26 19.00 -2.69
N GLY A 181 2.71 18.00 -1.97
CA GLY A 181 3.48 17.20 -1.02
C GLY A 181 4.20 18.04 0.03
N SER A 182 3.45 18.87 0.75
CA SER A 182 4.03 19.87 1.65
C SER A 182 4.93 19.28 2.72
N LEU A 183 4.55 18.14 3.32
CA LEU A 183 5.36 17.49 4.35
C LEU A 183 6.56 16.77 3.74
N PHE A 184 6.36 16.06 2.63
CA PHE A 184 7.45 15.43 1.89
C PHE A 184 8.55 16.43 1.52
N ASN A 185 8.16 17.61 0.99
CA ASN A 185 9.10 18.61 0.53
C ASN A 185 9.78 19.37 1.68
N SER A 186 9.09 19.54 2.81
CA SER A 186 9.61 20.24 3.99
C SER A 186 10.37 19.33 4.96
N PHE A 187 10.39 18.01 4.72
CA PHE A 187 11.03 17.07 5.60
C PHE A 187 12.54 17.26 5.64
N ASN A 188 13.02 17.81 6.76
CA ASN A 188 14.44 18.07 7.05
C ASN A 188 14.63 18.00 8.58
N PRO A 189 14.65 16.80 9.17
CA PRO A 189 14.75 16.67 10.62
C PRO A 189 16.14 17.02 11.12
N ASP A 190 16.19 17.65 12.28
CA ASP A 190 17.41 17.80 13.08
C ASP A 190 17.61 16.53 13.90
N ALA A 191 18.75 15.86 13.73
CA ALA A 191 19.03 14.59 14.35
C ALA A 191 20.38 14.60 15.07
N GLY A 192 20.40 14.12 16.31
CA GLY A 192 21.62 13.97 17.10
C GLY A 192 22.48 12.78 16.63
N GLU A 193 21.88 11.77 16.00
CA GLU A 193 22.58 10.61 15.43
C GLU A 193 22.20 10.43 13.97
N VAL A 194 23.20 10.26 13.10
CA VAL A 194 23.00 9.99 11.66
C VAL A 194 23.72 8.70 11.27
N ILE A 195 23.00 7.76 10.69
CA ILE A 195 23.51 6.48 10.17
C ILE A 195 23.29 6.45 8.67
N ASP A 196 24.33 6.18 7.91
CA ASP A 196 24.27 6.00 6.46
C ASP A 196 24.54 4.54 6.12
N LEU A 197 23.52 3.85 5.63
CA LEU A 197 23.55 2.43 5.22
C LEU A 197 23.59 2.26 3.70
N ARG A 198 23.68 3.36 2.95
CA ARG A 198 23.74 3.30 1.48
C ARG A 198 25.07 2.73 1.04
N GLU A 199 25.05 1.62 0.32
CA GLU A 199 26.20 0.99 -0.35
C GLU A 199 26.37 1.49 -1.79
#